data_1c793b7b616070d66db8f358daf9e4f4
#
_entry.id   1c793b7b616070d66db8f358daf9e4f4
#
_cell.length_a   1.000
_cell.length_b   1.000
_cell.length_c   1.000
_cell.angle_alpha   90.00
_cell.angle_beta   90.00
_cell.angle_gamma   90.00
#
_symmetry.space_group_name_H-M   'P 1'
#
loop_
_entity.id
_entity.type
_entity.pdbx_description
1 polymer ?
#
loop_
_entity_poly.entity_id
_entity_poly.type
_entity_poly.pdbx_seq_one_letter_code
_entity_poly.pdbx_strand_id
1 'polypeptide(L)'
;MKTLIFHSLETLSAKKLALDLGGEVELRKNHYRIHTKKDFDIENYRLSSDVDLNIFDNNFDYQNIRLMVSDMDSTLIKVETIDEVAKEVGLKDEISLITEEAMQGLSLIHI
;
A
#
# COMPACT_ATOMS: atom_id res chain seq x y z
N MET A 1 1.38 -14.15 17.73
CA MET A 1 0.15 -13.43 17.35
C MET A 1 0.49 -12.54 16.19
N LYS A 2 -0.28 -12.59 15.12
CA LYS A 2 -0.10 -11.74 13.93
C LYS A 2 -1.24 -10.73 13.86
N THR A 3 -0.99 -9.56 13.33
CA THR A 3 -2.02 -8.56 13.05
C THR A 3 -2.07 -8.37 11.53
N LEU A 4 -3.22 -8.65 10.93
CA LEU A 4 -3.51 -8.33 9.55
C LEU A 4 -4.13 -6.94 9.48
N ILE A 5 -3.66 -6.11 8.57
CA ILE A 5 -4.19 -4.78 8.28
C ILE A 5 -5.05 -4.89 7.01
N PHE A 6 -6.32 -4.54 7.15
CA PHE A 6 -7.30 -4.50 6.07
C PHE A 6 -7.54 -3.03 5.70
N HIS A 7 -6.98 -2.60 4.57
CA HIS A 7 -6.94 -1.20 4.12
C HIS A 7 -8.26 -0.72 3.50
N SER A 8 -9.36 -0.93 4.22
CA SER A 8 -10.69 -0.44 3.86
C SER A 8 -11.52 -0.21 5.13
N LEU A 9 -12.60 0.56 5.01
CA LEU A 9 -13.61 0.76 6.06
C LEU A 9 -14.84 -0.13 5.85
N GLU A 10 -14.79 -1.09 4.93
CA GLU A 10 -15.86 -2.03 4.69
C GLU A 10 -15.97 -3.06 5.81
N THR A 11 -16.90 -2.82 6.70
CA THR A 11 -17.05 -3.59 7.95
C THR A 11 -17.40 -5.06 7.71
N LEU A 12 -18.23 -5.35 6.69
CA LEU A 12 -18.72 -6.72 6.44
C LEU A 12 -17.57 -7.62 6.01
N SER A 13 -16.77 -7.17 5.05
CA SER A 13 -15.59 -7.92 4.55
C SER A 13 -14.51 -8.08 5.62
N ALA A 14 -14.24 -7.03 6.43
CA ALA A 14 -13.31 -7.13 7.54
C ALA A 14 -13.77 -8.16 8.59
N LYS A 15 -15.05 -8.18 8.95
CA LYS A 15 -15.62 -9.17 9.89
C LYS A 15 -15.59 -10.59 9.32
N LYS A 16 -15.91 -10.76 8.03
CA LYS A 16 -15.87 -12.06 7.36
C LYS A 16 -14.44 -12.63 7.37
N LEU A 17 -13.46 -11.80 7.03
CA LEU A 17 -12.05 -12.17 7.06
C LEU A 17 -11.59 -12.52 8.48
N ALA A 18 -12.02 -11.77 9.48
CA ALA A 18 -11.68 -12.05 10.87
C ALA A 18 -12.28 -13.38 11.36
N LEU A 19 -13.51 -13.71 10.96
CA LEU A 19 -14.12 -15.01 11.26
C LEU A 19 -13.33 -16.17 10.64
N ASP A 20 -12.90 -16.03 9.39
CA ASP A 20 -12.10 -17.05 8.72
C ASP A 20 -10.74 -17.26 9.40
N LEU A 21 -10.12 -16.18 9.85
CA LEU A 21 -8.86 -16.19 10.57
C LEU A 21 -8.99 -16.52 12.06
N GLY A 22 -10.23 -16.67 12.57
CA GLY A 22 -10.46 -16.85 14.01
C GLY A 22 -9.90 -15.69 14.83
N GLY A 23 -9.98 -14.47 14.30
CA GLY A 23 -9.37 -13.27 14.86
C GLY A 23 -10.38 -12.26 15.39
N GLU A 24 -9.88 -11.28 16.10
CA GLU A 24 -10.64 -10.13 16.62
C GLU A 24 -10.43 -8.91 15.74
N VAL A 25 -11.51 -8.15 15.51
CA VAL A 25 -11.48 -6.94 14.66
C VAL A 25 -11.34 -5.70 15.53
N GLU A 26 -10.39 -4.86 15.18
CA GLU A 26 -10.21 -3.53 15.76
C GLU A 26 -10.35 -2.48 14.67
N LEU A 27 -11.28 -1.53 14.81
CA LEU A 27 -11.41 -0.39 13.90
C LEU A 27 -10.36 0.68 14.25
N ARG A 28 -9.65 1.14 13.24
CA ARG A 28 -8.78 2.31 13.27
C ARG A 28 -9.34 3.42 12.39
N LYS A 29 -8.67 4.57 12.34
CA LYS A 29 -9.16 5.77 11.65
C LYS A 29 -9.56 5.52 10.18
N ASN A 30 -8.78 4.71 9.46
CA ASN A 30 -8.93 4.48 8.01
C ASN A 30 -8.71 3.02 7.57
N HIS A 31 -8.68 2.07 8.52
CA HIS A 31 -8.47 0.66 8.25
C HIS A 31 -8.98 -0.20 9.42
N TYR A 32 -9.11 -1.51 9.19
CA TYR A 32 -9.29 -2.48 10.25
C TYR A 32 -8.00 -3.23 10.54
N ARG A 33 -7.82 -3.59 11.82
CA ARG A 33 -6.82 -4.55 12.27
C ARG A 33 -7.51 -5.82 12.69
N ILE A 34 -6.98 -6.95 12.26
CA ILE A 34 -7.47 -8.28 12.62
C ILE A 34 -6.36 -8.99 13.37
N HIS A 35 -6.56 -9.20 14.67
CA HIS A 35 -5.61 -9.86 15.54
C HIS A 35 -5.91 -11.35 15.59
N THR A 36 -4.96 -12.18 15.15
CA THR A 36 -5.13 -13.64 15.13
C THR A 36 -3.93 -14.39 15.67
N LYS A 37 -4.20 -15.56 16.23
CA LYS A 37 -3.17 -16.53 16.62
C LYS A 37 -2.97 -17.62 15.55
N LYS A 38 -3.90 -17.72 14.60
CA LYS A 38 -3.83 -18.67 13.49
C LYS A 38 -2.64 -18.31 12.59
N ASP A 39 -1.92 -19.30 12.16
CA ASP A 39 -0.93 -19.12 11.09
C ASP A 39 -1.64 -19.17 9.75
N PHE A 40 -1.27 -18.28 8.83
CA PHE A 40 -1.88 -18.15 7.51
C PHE A 40 -0.88 -17.57 6.53
N ASP A 41 -1.10 -17.90 5.27
CA ASP A 41 -0.38 -17.30 4.15
C ASP A 41 -1.19 -16.11 3.63
N ILE A 42 -0.62 -14.89 3.75
CA ILE A 42 -1.27 -13.66 3.31
C ILE A 42 -1.48 -13.61 1.80
N GLU A 43 -0.62 -14.24 1.01
CA GLU A 43 -0.71 -14.19 -0.45
C GLU A 43 -2.02 -14.83 -0.95
N ASN A 44 -2.46 -15.91 -0.31
CA ASN A 44 -3.75 -16.52 -0.65
C ASN A 44 -4.94 -15.56 -0.44
N TYR A 45 -4.86 -14.73 0.60
CA TYR A 45 -5.89 -13.73 0.89
C TYR A 45 -5.78 -12.51 -0.03
N ARG A 46 -4.57 -12.07 -0.38
CA ARG A 46 -4.33 -10.98 -1.34
C ARG A 46 -4.90 -11.31 -2.72
N LEU A 47 -4.67 -12.53 -3.21
CA LEU A 47 -5.17 -12.97 -4.52
C LEU A 47 -6.71 -13.02 -4.61
N SER A 48 -7.38 -13.18 -3.48
CA SER A 48 -8.85 -13.27 -3.41
C SER A 48 -9.53 -12.01 -2.89
N SER A 49 -8.78 -10.95 -2.64
CA SER A 49 -9.27 -9.71 -2.04
C SER A 49 -9.16 -8.54 -3.01
N ASP A 50 -10.21 -7.74 -3.12
CA ASP A 50 -10.18 -6.43 -3.81
C ASP A 50 -9.64 -5.30 -2.93
N VAL A 51 -9.16 -5.63 -1.73
CA VAL A 51 -8.63 -4.68 -0.75
C VAL A 51 -7.20 -5.04 -0.42
N ASP A 52 -6.36 -4.03 -0.30
CA ASP A 52 -4.97 -4.20 0.11
C ASP A 52 -4.86 -4.78 1.52
N LEU A 53 -4.03 -5.81 1.64
CA LEU A 53 -3.78 -6.51 2.89
C LEU A 53 -2.30 -6.48 3.24
N ASN A 54 -1.99 -6.17 4.51
CA ASN A 54 -0.64 -6.23 5.06
C ASN A 54 -0.62 -7.02 6.36
N ILE A 55 0.54 -7.63 6.66
CA ILE A 55 0.80 -8.22 7.97
C ILE A 55 1.69 -7.30 8.78
N PHE A 56 1.35 -7.19 10.05
CA PHE A 56 2.17 -6.52 11.04
C PHE A 56 2.56 -7.56 12.11
N ASP A 57 3.86 -7.68 12.37
CA ASP A 57 4.35 -8.51 13.47
C ASP A 57 4.12 -7.77 14.80
N ASN A 58 3.43 -8.40 15.72
CA ASN A 58 3.17 -7.80 17.02
C ASN A 58 4.42 -7.59 17.88
N ASN A 59 5.52 -8.24 17.51
CA ASN A 59 6.82 -8.02 18.14
C ASN A 59 7.59 -6.85 17.52
N PHE A 60 7.05 -6.24 16.47
CA PHE A 60 7.67 -5.07 15.85
C PHE A 60 7.59 -3.86 16.78
N ASP A 61 8.76 -3.37 17.15
CA ASP A 61 8.90 -2.16 17.96
C ASP A 61 9.40 -1.01 17.10
N TYR A 62 8.51 -0.07 16.80
CA TYR A 62 8.84 1.11 16.00
C TYR A 62 9.88 2.03 16.65
N GLN A 63 10.06 1.96 17.98
CA GLN A 63 11.07 2.75 18.69
C GLN A 63 12.50 2.25 18.41
N ASN A 64 12.64 1.02 17.92
CA ASN A 64 13.91 0.43 17.54
C ASN A 64 14.25 0.60 16.06
N ILE A 65 13.43 1.30 15.28
CA ILE A 65 13.75 1.64 13.89
C ILE A 65 14.96 2.57 13.86
N ARG A 66 16.02 2.16 13.14
CA ARG A 66 17.25 2.94 13.00
C ARG A 66 17.49 3.42 11.56
N LEU A 67 16.80 2.85 10.61
CA LEU A 67 16.88 3.20 9.20
C LEU A 67 15.49 3.23 8.61
N MET A 68 15.16 4.30 7.91
CA MET A 68 13.99 4.41 7.06
C MET A 68 14.47 4.71 5.63
N VAL A 69 14.00 3.90 4.69
CA VAL A 69 14.20 4.11 3.26
C VAL A 69 12.85 4.42 2.66
N SER A 70 12.78 5.51 1.92
CA SER A 70 11.53 5.95 1.28
C SER A 70 11.82 6.38 -0.14
N ASP A 71 10.89 6.10 -1.04
CA ASP A 71 10.79 6.76 -2.33
C ASP A 71 10.44 8.24 -2.12
N MET A 72 10.80 9.09 -3.07
CA MET A 72 10.61 10.53 -2.96
C MET A 72 9.35 10.98 -3.69
N ASP A 73 9.31 10.75 -5.00
CA ASP A 73 8.24 11.25 -5.87
C ASP A 73 6.92 10.54 -5.55
N SER A 74 5.82 11.28 -5.49
CA SER A 74 4.49 10.79 -5.10
C SER A 74 4.42 10.01 -3.78
N THR A 75 5.50 9.98 -3.01
CA THR A 75 5.62 9.32 -1.70
C THR A 75 5.91 10.31 -0.57
N LEU A 76 7.11 10.91 -0.53
CA LEU A 76 7.46 11.98 0.42
C LEU A 76 6.98 13.36 -0.05
N ILE A 77 7.00 13.58 -1.35
CA ILE A 77 6.45 14.77 -1.98
C ILE A 77 5.23 14.37 -2.81
N LYS A 78 4.34 15.33 -3.11
CA LYS A 78 3.07 15.07 -3.81
C LYS A 78 3.16 15.28 -5.32
N VAL A 79 4.36 15.38 -5.85
CA VAL A 79 4.63 15.68 -7.26
C VAL A 79 5.65 14.72 -7.82
N GLU A 80 5.66 14.58 -9.14
CA GLU A 80 6.73 13.94 -9.89
C GLU A 80 7.79 14.99 -10.21
N THR A 81 9.03 14.79 -9.77
CA THR A 81 10.11 15.76 -9.94
C THR A 81 10.38 16.05 -11.41
N ILE A 82 10.30 15.03 -12.27
CA ILE A 82 10.51 15.18 -13.71
C ILE A 82 9.44 16.09 -14.36
N ASP A 83 8.19 15.99 -13.91
CA ASP A 83 7.09 16.82 -14.41
C ASP A 83 7.26 18.27 -14.01
N GLU A 84 7.76 18.55 -12.80
CA GLU A 84 8.04 19.93 -12.37
C GLU A 84 9.21 20.55 -13.17
N VAL A 85 10.27 19.79 -13.42
CA VAL A 85 11.36 20.25 -14.28
C VAL A 85 10.89 20.50 -15.71
N ALA A 86 10.07 19.59 -16.26
CA ALA A 86 9.50 19.73 -17.60
C ALA A 86 8.62 20.98 -17.74
N LYS A 87 7.89 21.33 -16.70
CA LYS A 87 7.08 22.54 -16.62
C LYS A 87 7.92 23.83 -16.77
N GLU A 88 9.07 23.86 -16.09
CA GLU A 88 9.97 25.03 -16.16
C GLU A 88 10.59 25.24 -17.56
N VAL A 89 10.76 24.16 -18.33
CA VAL A 89 11.29 24.22 -19.70
C VAL A 89 10.21 24.20 -20.78
N GLY A 90 8.92 24.21 -20.41
CA GLY A 90 7.78 24.26 -21.31
C GLY A 90 7.44 22.92 -22.01
N LEU A 91 7.93 21.79 -21.50
CA LEU A 91 7.71 20.44 -22.03
C LEU A 91 6.78 19.58 -21.15
N LYS A 92 6.03 20.20 -20.25
CA LYS A 92 5.22 19.50 -19.27
C LYS A 92 4.25 18.47 -19.90
N ASP A 93 3.50 18.89 -20.90
CA ASP A 93 2.45 18.05 -21.48
C ASP A 93 3.03 16.80 -22.17
N GLU A 94 4.19 16.94 -22.82
CA GLU A 94 4.88 15.83 -23.48
C GLU A 94 5.47 14.86 -22.46
N ILE A 95 6.13 15.38 -21.44
CA ILE A 95 6.77 14.55 -20.39
C ILE A 95 5.73 13.86 -19.52
N SER A 96 4.66 14.55 -19.11
CA SER A 96 3.61 13.93 -18.28
C SER A 96 2.93 12.74 -18.96
N LEU A 97 2.74 12.78 -20.27
CA LEU A 97 2.23 11.62 -21.02
C LEU A 97 3.18 10.41 -20.93
N ILE A 98 4.47 10.65 -21.11
CA ILE A 98 5.49 9.60 -21.02
C ILE A 98 5.56 9.02 -19.60
N THR A 99 5.52 9.89 -18.59
CA THR A 99 5.53 9.47 -17.18
C THR A 99 4.30 8.61 -16.84
N GLU A 100 3.11 9.03 -17.28
CA GLU A 100 1.88 8.28 -17.03
C GLU A 100 1.91 6.90 -17.70
N GLU A 101 2.36 6.80 -18.96
CA GLU A 101 2.54 5.53 -19.66
C GLU A 101 3.55 4.61 -18.95
N ALA A 102 4.65 5.17 -18.46
CA ALA A 102 5.64 4.42 -17.71
C ALA A 102 5.09 3.88 -16.39
N MET A 103 4.30 4.67 -15.66
CA MET A 103 3.65 4.27 -14.40
C MET A 103 2.58 3.19 -14.61
N GLN A 104 1.95 3.12 -15.77
CA GLN A 104 1.05 2.04 -16.16
C GLN A 104 1.77 0.74 -16.55
N GLY A 105 3.10 0.69 -16.41
CA GLY A 105 3.92 -0.46 -16.74
C GLY A 105 4.23 -0.59 -18.23
N LEU A 106 3.98 0.43 -19.02
CA LEU A 106 4.37 0.48 -20.42
C LEU A 106 5.88 0.74 -20.52
N SER A 107 6.59 -0.10 -21.25
CA SER A 107 8.05 -0.01 -21.36
C SER A 107 8.45 1.25 -22.11
N LEU A 108 9.37 2.03 -21.53
CA LEU A 108 9.98 3.20 -22.18
C LEU A 108 10.78 2.86 -23.45
N ILE A 109 11.01 1.56 -23.72
CA ILE A 109 11.71 1.09 -24.93
C ILE A 109 10.86 1.26 -26.20
N HIS A 110 9.56 1.46 -26.07
CA HIS A 110 8.62 1.59 -27.18
C HIS A 110 8.16 3.03 -27.47
N ILE A 111 8.79 3.99 -26.77
CA ILE A 111 8.52 5.43 -26.98
C ILE A 111 9.57 6.06 -27.87
#